data_3fc7428a5e8c462ba449ea1421e33a2a
#
_entry.id   3fc7428a5e8c462ba449ea1421e33a2a
#
_cell.length_a   1.000
_cell.length_b   1.000
_cell.length_c   1.000
_cell.angle_alpha   90.00
_cell.angle_beta   90.00
_cell.angle_gamma   90.00
#
_symmetry.space_group_name_H-M   'P 1'
#
loop_
_entity.id
_entity.type
_entity.pdbx_description
1 polymer ?
#
loop_
_entity_poly.entity_id
_entity_poly.type
_entity_poly.pdbx_seq_one_letter_code
_entity_poly.pdbx_strand_id
1 'polypeptide(L)'
;RQGKVDVASILDAAVKKNGQKLDWKHSIVDLLKALDLDSSLTARKELASELGYTGDTSDSATMNIWLHKAVIKKLSENGGKVPAELLD
;
A
#
# COMPACT_ATOMS: atom_id res chain seq x y z
N ARG A 1 20.16 8.51 16.20
CA ARG A 1 20.03 7.75 15.02
C ARG A 1 18.59 7.23 14.80
N GLN A 2 18.20 7.22 13.59
CA GLN A 2 16.86 6.88 13.21
C GLN A 2 16.63 5.36 13.28
N GLY A 3 15.63 4.94 14.00
CA GLY A 3 15.23 3.55 14.01
C GLY A 3 14.30 3.23 12.85
N LYS A 4 13.88 2.00 12.79
CA LYS A 4 12.90 1.59 11.80
C LYS A 4 11.55 2.25 12.06
N VAL A 5 10.88 2.62 11.00
CA VAL A 5 9.52 3.13 11.09
C VAL A 5 8.60 1.97 11.47
N ASP A 6 7.74 2.18 12.45
CA ASP A 6 6.75 1.17 12.82
C ASP A 6 5.51 1.33 11.94
N VAL A 7 5.59 0.75 10.75
CA VAL A 7 4.51 0.83 9.76
C VAL A 7 3.24 0.19 10.32
N ALA A 8 3.38 -0.89 11.08
CA ALA A 8 2.21 -1.57 11.66
C ALA A 8 1.42 -0.64 12.56
N SER A 9 2.09 0.08 13.46
CA SER A 9 1.41 1.03 14.35
C SER A 9 0.71 2.14 13.55
N ILE A 10 1.38 2.64 12.53
CA ILE A 10 0.83 3.71 11.70
C ILE A 10 -0.41 3.23 10.96
N LEU A 11 -0.35 2.03 10.38
CA LEU A 11 -1.48 1.48 9.64
C LEU A 11 -2.64 1.08 10.56
N ASP A 12 -2.33 0.54 11.73
CA ASP A 12 -3.39 0.23 12.72
C ASP A 12 -4.11 1.49 13.17
N ALA A 13 -3.38 2.59 13.36
CA ALA A 13 -3.98 3.87 13.71
C ALA A 13 -4.84 4.40 12.55
N ALA A 14 -4.38 4.24 11.31
CA ALA A 14 -5.14 4.67 10.14
C ALA A 14 -6.44 3.89 9.99
N VAL A 15 -6.40 2.58 10.22
CA VAL A 15 -7.59 1.73 10.19
C VAL A 15 -8.57 2.17 11.25
N LYS A 16 -8.10 2.43 12.45
CA LYS A 16 -8.93 2.86 13.56
C LYS A 16 -9.60 4.20 13.24
N LYS A 17 -8.85 5.12 12.68
CA LYS A 17 -9.37 6.43 12.30
C LYS A 17 -10.40 6.32 11.18
N ASN A 18 -10.20 5.39 10.26
CA ASN A 18 -11.09 5.16 9.13
C ASN A 18 -12.46 4.64 9.59
N GLY A 19 -12.50 3.90 10.68
CA GLY A 19 -13.74 3.35 11.21
C GLY A 19 -14.22 2.08 10.54
N GLN A 20 -13.46 1.54 9.61
CA GLN A 20 -13.76 0.27 8.96
C GLN A 20 -12.80 -0.81 9.44
N LYS A 21 -13.26 -2.05 9.40
CA LYS A 21 -12.39 -3.19 9.69
C LYS A 21 -11.60 -3.52 8.45
N LEU A 22 -10.40 -3.01 8.36
CA LEU A 22 -9.51 -3.21 7.22
C LEU A 22 -8.39 -4.16 7.60
N ASP A 23 -8.18 -5.17 6.78
CA ASP A 23 -7.12 -6.15 6.99
C ASP A 23 -5.91 -5.80 6.11
N TRP A 24 -5.23 -4.72 6.46
CA TRP A 24 -4.11 -4.22 5.67
C TRP A 24 -2.94 -5.20 5.60
N LYS A 25 -2.86 -6.12 6.57
CA LYS A 25 -1.75 -7.10 6.59
C LYS A 25 -1.87 -8.13 5.48
N HIS A 26 -3.08 -8.40 5.01
CA HIS A 26 -3.33 -9.49 4.07
C HIS A 26 -4.03 -9.04 2.79
N SER A 27 -4.46 -7.79 2.71
CA SER A 27 -5.22 -7.30 1.56
C SER A 27 -4.67 -5.98 1.07
N ILE A 28 -4.23 -5.95 -0.20
CA ILE A 28 -3.78 -4.70 -0.82
C ILE A 28 -4.94 -3.71 -0.93
N VAL A 29 -6.15 -4.18 -1.19
CA VAL A 29 -7.32 -3.30 -1.25
C VAL A 29 -7.52 -2.61 0.10
N ASP A 30 -7.49 -3.37 1.18
CA ASP A 30 -7.67 -2.81 2.51
C ASP A 30 -6.50 -1.89 2.89
N LEU A 31 -5.28 -2.25 2.49
CA LEU A 31 -4.12 -1.40 2.72
C LEU A 31 -4.30 -0.04 2.07
N LEU A 32 -4.71 -0.02 0.81
CA LEU A 32 -4.93 1.24 0.09
C LEU A 32 -6.07 2.04 0.70
N LYS A 33 -7.13 1.38 1.16
CA LYS A 33 -8.21 2.05 1.86
C LYS A 33 -7.74 2.68 3.17
N ALA A 34 -6.89 1.97 3.91
CA ALA A 34 -6.33 2.51 5.15
C ALA A 34 -5.49 3.76 4.88
N LEU A 35 -4.83 3.81 3.73
CA LEU A 35 -4.03 4.96 3.31
C LEU A 35 -4.84 6.04 2.61
N ASP A 36 -6.15 5.84 2.51
CA ASP A 36 -7.06 6.77 1.85
C ASP A 36 -6.72 6.96 0.37
N LEU A 37 -6.32 5.87 -0.27
CA LEU A 37 -5.98 5.85 -1.70
C LEU A 37 -7.03 5.08 -2.48
N ASP A 38 -7.10 5.36 -3.78
CA ASP A 38 -7.96 4.61 -4.69
C ASP A 38 -7.49 3.17 -4.76
N SER A 39 -8.38 2.23 -4.44
CA SER A 39 -8.08 0.80 -4.43
C SER A 39 -8.67 0.05 -5.63
N SER A 40 -9.16 0.77 -6.65
CA SER A 40 -9.69 0.15 -7.86
C SER A 40 -8.62 -0.66 -8.58
N LEU A 41 -9.05 -1.57 -9.43
CA LEU A 41 -8.10 -2.39 -10.20
C LEU A 41 -7.23 -1.51 -11.09
N THR A 42 -7.81 -0.51 -11.74
CA THR A 42 -7.05 0.43 -12.58
C THR A 42 -5.99 1.14 -11.76
N ALA A 43 -6.36 1.65 -10.58
CA ALA A 43 -5.41 2.34 -9.71
C ALA A 43 -4.31 1.39 -9.24
N ARG A 44 -4.64 0.14 -8.94
CA ARG A 44 -3.64 -0.84 -8.52
C ARG A 44 -2.65 -1.15 -9.64
N LYS A 45 -3.14 -1.27 -10.88
CA LYS A 45 -2.25 -1.50 -12.03
C LYS A 45 -1.32 -0.33 -12.25
N GLU A 46 -1.84 0.89 -12.15
CA GLU A 46 -1.02 2.09 -12.30
C GLU A 46 0.03 2.18 -11.22
N LEU A 47 -0.37 1.91 -9.97
CA LEU A 47 0.55 1.95 -8.85
C LEU A 47 1.64 0.89 -8.99
N ALA A 48 1.28 -0.31 -9.40
CA ALA A 48 2.25 -1.37 -9.61
C ALA A 48 3.28 -0.96 -10.67
N SER A 49 2.82 -0.38 -11.78
CA SER A 49 3.72 0.10 -12.83
C SER A 49 4.67 1.18 -12.30
N GLU A 50 4.13 2.10 -11.52
CA GLU A 50 4.92 3.17 -10.90
C GLU A 50 6.01 2.62 -9.99
N LEU A 51 5.72 1.55 -9.29
CA LEU A 51 6.66 0.92 -8.36
C LEU A 51 7.62 -0.06 -9.03
N GLY A 52 7.48 -0.28 -10.33
CA GLY A 52 8.43 -1.10 -11.09
C GLY A 52 8.00 -2.53 -11.34
N TYR A 53 6.71 -2.82 -11.20
CA TYR A 53 6.21 -4.17 -11.51
C TYR A 53 6.35 -4.47 -12.99
N THR A 54 6.99 -5.57 -13.32
CA THR A 54 7.21 -5.98 -14.71
C THR A 54 6.45 -7.26 -15.07
N GLY A 55 5.67 -7.79 -14.13
CA GLY A 55 4.90 -9.00 -14.36
C GLY A 55 3.61 -8.73 -15.13
N ASP A 56 2.78 -9.76 -15.20
CA ASP A 56 1.52 -9.72 -15.92
C ASP A 56 0.44 -9.05 -15.06
N THR A 57 0.01 -7.86 -15.48
CA THR A 57 -1.04 -7.14 -14.74
C THR A 57 -2.42 -7.76 -14.91
N SER A 58 -2.60 -8.66 -15.88
CA SER A 58 -3.86 -9.37 -15.99
C SER A 58 -3.96 -10.51 -14.96
N ASP A 59 -2.84 -10.94 -14.39
CA ASP A 59 -2.82 -11.84 -13.25
C ASP A 59 -2.88 -11.00 -11.97
N SER A 60 -4.09 -10.58 -11.62
CA SER A 60 -4.28 -9.64 -10.52
C SER A 60 -3.89 -10.24 -9.18
N ALA A 61 -4.02 -11.55 -9.01
CA ALA A 61 -3.64 -12.18 -7.75
C ALA A 61 -2.13 -12.04 -7.49
N THR A 62 -1.32 -12.35 -8.50
CA THR A 62 0.14 -12.22 -8.39
C THR A 62 0.54 -10.75 -8.24
N MET A 63 -0.07 -9.87 -9.03
CA MET A 63 0.20 -8.45 -8.94
C MET A 63 -0.13 -7.91 -7.55
N ASN A 64 -1.27 -8.33 -6.98
CA ASN A 64 -1.69 -7.86 -5.67
C ASN A 64 -0.70 -8.26 -4.57
N ILE A 65 -0.17 -9.48 -4.62
CA ILE A 65 0.81 -9.93 -3.64
C ILE A 65 2.08 -9.09 -3.75
N TRP A 66 2.55 -8.87 -4.96
CA TRP A 66 3.74 -8.06 -5.19
C TRP A 66 3.51 -6.61 -4.74
N LEU A 67 2.37 -6.06 -5.11
CA LEU A 67 2.04 -4.66 -4.81
C LEU A 67 1.91 -4.42 -3.31
N HIS A 68 1.31 -5.37 -2.59
CA HIS A 68 1.18 -5.26 -1.14
C HIS A 68 2.54 -5.09 -0.49
N LYS A 69 3.49 -5.96 -0.87
CA LYS A 69 4.85 -5.89 -0.33
C LYS A 69 5.55 -4.60 -0.72
N ALA A 70 5.38 -4.18 -1.98
CA ALA A 70 6.03 -2.98 -2.48
C ALA A 70 5.53 -1.72 -1.79
N VAL A 71 4.23 -1.62 -1.54
CA VAL A 71 3.65 -0.47 -0.86
C VAL A 71 4.15 -0.40 0.58
N ILE A 72 4.15 -1.52 1.29
CA ILE A 72 4.63 -1.55 2.67
C ILE A 72 6.11 -1.15 2.73
N LYS A 73 6.90 -1.63 1.78
CA LYS A 73 8.32 -1.27 1.71
C LYS A 73 8.48 0.24 1.50
N LYS A 74 7.69 0.82 0.59
CA LYS A 74 7.75 2.26 0.33
C LYS A 74 7.35 3.07 1.55
N LEU A 75 6.34 2.63 2.28
CA LEU A 75 5.94 3.29 3.51
C LEU A 75 7.08 3.26 4.53
N SER A 76 7.73 2.11 4.67
CA SER A 76 8.84 1.95 5.59
C SER A 76 9.99 2.89 5.22
N GLU A 77 10.30 3.02 3.94
CA GLU A 77 11.37 3.89 3.44
C GLU A 77 11.03 5.37 3.57
N ASN A 78 9.75 5.70 3.60
CA ASN A 78 9.29 7.09 3.57
C ASN A 78 8.68 7.55 4.89
N GLY A 79 9.16 7.02 5.99
CA GLY A 79 8.73 7.45 7.32
C GLY A 79 7.29 7.13 7.66
N GLY A 80 6.71 6.11 7.03
CA GLY A 80 5.32 5.73 7.24
C GLY A 80 4.32 6.55 6.45
N LYS A 81 4.80 7.39 5.53
CA LYS A 81 3.95 8.22 4.69
C LYS A 81 3.99 7.72 3.25
N VAL A 82 2.91 7.95 2.53
CA VAL A 82 2.88 7.62 1.10
C VAL A 82 3.77 8.64 0.36
N PRO A 83 4.72 8.17 -0.46
CA PRO A 83 5.54 9.08 -1.25
C PRO A 83 4.68 9.96 -2.15
N ALA A 84 5.04 11.24 -2.27
CA ALA A 84 4.26 12.20 -3.04
C ALA A 84 4.06 11.76 -4.49
N GLU A 85 5.06 11.09 -5.08
CA GLU A 85 4.97 10.63 -6.46
C GLU A 85 3.88 9.57 -6.67
N LEU A 86 3.39 8.95 -5.61
CA LEU A 86 2.32 7.95 -5.70
C LEU A 86 0.94 8.52 -5.46
N LEU A 87 0.84 9.80 -5.13
CA LEU A 87 -0.44 10.45 -4.78
C LEU A 87 -1.13 11.10 -5.96
N ASP A 88 -0.59 11.03 -7.09
CA ASP A 88 -1.06 11.76 -8.26
C ASP A 88 -2.45 11.39 -8.73
#